data_ab7ee82e114278bb25d8198ebf4ab23f
#
_entry.id   ab7ee82e114278bb25d8198ebf4ab23f
#
_cell.length_a   1.000
_cell.length_b   1.000
_cell.length_c   1.000
_cell.angle_alpha   90.00
_cell.angle_beta   90.00
_cell.angle_gamma   90.00
#
_symmetry.space_group_name_H-M   'P 1'
#
loop_
_entity.id
_entity.type
_entity.pdbx_description
1 polymer ?
#
loop_
_entity_poly.entity_id
_entity_poly.type
_entity_poly.pdbx_seq_one_letter_code
_entity_poly.pdbx_strand_id
1 'polypeptide(L)'
;MLRNNDVGKEAELYTRLPSGRVRCTACARFCEIPEGKVGLCGIRGVIDNKLQLFVYGRVIAGHIDPIEKKPVTHYRPGTSIFSIATTGCNWLCKYCQNYDISQRRKIEGTDMTPEQVVDKALNYGAEGIAYTYNEPSIFIEFAKDCGIEAHKKGMFNIFVSNGYDTIESVNMMKSFLDCITVDFKGSGKQEFVRQFIGIPTADPIFQSLKNIRDKTTIHTEITDLIVPRVGDDLDAARRLCRFIYNELGPDTPIHFLRFHPDYKMMEFENTPIETLEKHHSIAKEIGLNYAYVGNVPGHPLEHTYCPECKNIVVERYGFSIGSWNLDAKNCCNRCGYPIPIIGRVNKIHKNRFQVIW
;
A
#
# COMPACT_ATOMS: atom_id res chain seq x y z
N MET A 1 2.25 -28.88 -10.76
CA MET A 1 1.98 -28.86 -12.20
C MET A 1 0.74 -28.02 -12.41
N LEU A 2 0.82 -27.04 -13.31
CA LEU A 2 -0.33 -26.24 -13.74
C LEU A 2 -1.33 -27.17 -14.42
N ARG A 3 -2.63 -27.03 -14.11
CA ARG A 3 -3.70 -27.80 -14.77
C ARG A 3 -4.13 -27.05 -16.02
N ASN A 4 -4.54 -27.75 -17.07
CA ASN A 4 -5.03 -27.12 -18.32
C ASN A 4 -6.21 -26.16 -18.14
N ASN A 5 -6.88 -26.16 -16.98
CA ASN A 5 -7.96 -25.23 -16.61
C ASN A 5 -7.48 -23.96 -15.89
N ASP A 6 -6.17 -23.82 -15.60
CA ASP A 6 -5.59 -22.65 -14.93
C ASP A 6 -5.15 -21.58 -15.96
N VAL A 7 -5.81 -21.50 -17.11
CA VAL A 7 -5.51 -20.48 -18.13
C VAL A 7 -5.94 -19.12 -17.61
N GLY A 8 -4.96 -18.31 -17.19
CA GLY A 8 -5.15 -16.91 -16.82
C GLY A 8 -5.22 -16.00 -18.03
N LYS A 9 -5.21 -14.70 -17.78
CA LYS A 9 -4.98 -13.68 -18.84
C LYS A 9 -3.48 -13.54 -19.09
N GLU A 10 -3.06 -13.42 -20.35
CA GLU A 10 -1.66 -13.10 -20.68
C GLU A 10 -1.26 -11.79 -19.97
N ALA A 11 -0.16 -11.84 -19.24
CA ALA A 11 0.38 -10.68 -18.53
C ALA A 11 1.07 -9.74 -19.51
N GLU A 12 1.12 -8.44 -19.16
CA GLU A 12 1.76 -7.42 -20.01
C GLU A 12 3.22 -7.17 -19.62
N LEU A 13 3.56 -7.37 -18.33
CA LEU A 13 4.87 -7.01 -17.77
C LEU A 13 5.83 -8.20 -17.77
N TYR A 14 6.43 -8.49 -18.92
CA TYR A 14 7.48 -9.51 -19.04
C TYR A 14 8.35 -9.34 -20.28
N THR A 15 9.52 -10.00 -20.27
CA THR A 15 10.41 -10.13 -21.43
C THR A 15 10.81 -11.60 -21.62
N ARG A 16 11.03 -12.00 -22.88
CA ARG A 16 11.58 -13.31 -23.22
C ARG A 16 13.11 -13.26 -23.21
N LEU A 17 13.72 -14.24 -22.58
CA LEU A 17 15.17 -14.34 -22.50
C LEU A 17 15.73 -15.32 -23.56
N PRO A 18 16.98 -15.15 -24.01
CA PRO A 18 17.62 -16.09 -24.94
C PRO A 18 17.72 -17.52 -24.41
N SER A 19 17.65 -17.70 -23.08
CA SER A 19 17.60 -19.01 -22.41
C SER A 19 16.30 -19.78 -22.58
N GLY A 20 15.28 -19.23 -23.26
CA GLY A 20 13.93 -19.76 -23.34
C GLY A 20 13.08 -19.54 -22.07
N ARG A 21 13.61 -18.82 -21.07
CA ARG A 21 12.84 -18.40 -19.90
C ARG A 21 12.11 -17.10 -20.17
N VAL A 22 11.09 -16.82 -19.37
CA VAL A 22 10.39 -15.55 -19.34
C VAL A 22 10.75 -14.82 -18.06
N ARG A 23 11.25 -13.57 -18.17
CA ARG A 23 11.50 -12.70 -17.03
C ARG A 23 10.27 -11.85 -16.78
N CYS A 24 9.62 -12.05 -15.62
CA CYS A 24 8.54 -11.20 -15.14
C CYS A 24 9.11 -9.85 -14.66
N THR A 25 8.51 -8.74 -15.09
CA THR A 25 8.91 -7.37 -14.73
C THR A 25 7.85 -6.62 -13.92
N ALA A 26 6.86 -7.30 -13.36
CA ALA A 26 5.83 -6.67 -12.53
C ALA A 26 6.33 -6.22 -11.15
N CYS A 27 7.40 -6.84 -10.63
CA CYS A 27 8.02 -6.43 -9.38
C CYS A 27 9.54 -6.71 -9.41
N ALA A 28 10.28 -6.09 -8.52
CA ALA A 28 11.74 -6.18 -8.45
C ALA A 28 12.30 -7.55 -8.01
N ARG A 29 11.46 -8.59 -7.97
CA ARG A 29 11.93 -9.99 -7.91
C ARG A 29 12.53 -10.45 -9.24
N PHE A 30 12.09 -9.89 -10.36
CA PHE A 30 12.56 -10.23 -11.70
C PHE A 30 12.64 -11.75 -11.92
N CYS A 31 11.59 -12.47 -11.50
CA CYS A 31 11.57 -13.94 -11.61
C CYS A 31 11.82 -14.39 -13.05
N GLU A 32 12.85 -15.22 -13.27
CA GLU A 32 13.11 -15.89 -14.54
C GLU A 32 12.44 -17.27 -14.53
N ILE A 33 11.30 -17.37 -15.18
CA ILE A 33 10.36 -18.48 -15.05
C ILE A 33 10.48 -19.39 -16.29
N PRO A 34 10.83 -20.68 -16.12
CA PRO A 34 10.79 -21.65 -17.20
C PRO A 34 9.36 -22.02 -17.60
N GLU A 35 9.19 -22.62 -18.77
CA GLU A 35 7.91 -23.19 -19.23
C GLU A 35 7.30 -24.13 -18.19
N GLY A 36 5.99 -24.03 -17.97
CA GLY A 36 5.23 -24.83 -17.01
C GLY A 36 5.52 -24.55 -15.53
N LYS A 37 6.24 -23.46 -15.20
CA LYS A 37 6.58 -23.06 -13.83
C LYS A 37 5.95 -21.72 -13.47
N VAL A 38 5.95 -21.42 -12.16
CA VAL A 38 5.44 -20.17 -11.59
C VAL A 38 6.55 -19.37 -10.93
N GLY A 39 6.37 -18.05 -10.85
CA GLY A 39 7.22 -17.16 -10.08
C GLY A 39 7.03 -17.30 -8.57
N LEU A 40 7.81 -16.56 -7.79
CA LEU A 40 7.78 -16.60 -6.32
C LEU A 40 6.39 -16.29 -5.75
N CYS A 41 5.65 -15.36 -6.34
CA CYS A 41 4.29 -14.99 -5.91
C CYS A 41 3.27 -16.14 -6.04
N GLY A 42 3.55 -17.15 -6.88
CA GLY A 42 2.71 -18.32 -7.09
C GLY A 42 1.53 -18.11 -8.05
N ILE A 43 1.33 -16.89 -8.56
CA ILE A 43 0.13 -16.53 -9.36
C ILE A 43 0.47 -16.07 -10.79
N ARG A 44 1.74 -15.93 -11.11
CA ARG A 44 2.25 -15.66 -12.46
C ARG A 44 3.11 -16.82 -12.90
N GLY A 45 2.86 -17.35 -14.07
CA GLY A 45 3.60 -18.50 -14.61
C GLY A 45 3.63 -18.53 -16.12
N VAL A 46 4.47 -19.39 -16.69
CA VAL A 46 4.69 -19.47 -18.14
C VAL A 46 3.94 -20.66 -18.72
N ILE A 47 3.13 -20.40 -19.75
CA ILE A 47 2.45 -21.38 -20.60
C ILE A 47 2.62 -20.91 -22.04
N ASP A 48 3.05 -21.81 -22.93
CA ASP A 48 3.28 -21.54 -24.36
C ASP A 48 4.20 -20.33 -24.59
N ASN A 49 5.30 -20.24 -23.82
CA ASN A 49 6.27 -19.13 -23.86
C ASN A 49 5.67 -17.74 -23.56
N LYS A 50 4.52 -17.68 -22.88
CA LYS A 50 3.84 -16.45 -22.45
C LYS A 50 3.68 -16.44 -20.96
N LEU A 51 3.88 -15.26 -20.35
CA LEU A 51 3.57 -15.09 -18.93
C LEU A 51 2.05 -14.96 -18.77
N GLN A 52 1.47 -15.79 -17.91
CA GLN A 52 0.06 -15.75 -17.56
C GLN A 52 -0.12 -15.22 -16.15
N LEU A 53 -1.14 -14.37 -15.95
CA LEU A 53 -1.67 -13.96 -14.65
C LEU A 53 -2.87 -14.87 -14.33
N PHE A 54 -2.65 -15.89 -13.50
CA PHE A 54 -3.67 -16.93 -13.23
C PHE A 54 -4.84 -16.44 -12.36
N VAL A 55 -4.62 -15.37 -11.59
CA VAL A 55 -5.65 -14.78 -10.71
C VAL A 55 -6.35 -13.57 -11.33
N TYR A 56 -6.22 -13.37 -12.65
CA TYR A 56 -6.97 -12.32 -13.31
C TYR A 56 -8.47 -12.57 -13.15
N GLY A 57 -9.16 -11.57 -12.54
CA GLY A 57 -10.58 -11.68 -12.22
C GLY A 57 -10.92 -12.57 -11.01
N ARG A 58 -9.93 -13.08 -10.26
CA ARG A 58 -10.17 -13.94 -9.08
C ARG A 58 -9.96 -13.16 -7.79
N VAL A 59 -11.04 -12.61 -7.25
CA VAL A 59 -11.04 -11.82 -6.02
C VAL A 59 -11.24 -12.76 -4.83
N ILE A 60 -10.28 -12.79 -3.89
CA ILE A 60 -10.32 -13.65 -2.70
C ILE A 60 -10.86 -12.93 -1.46
N ALA A 61 -10.80 -11.62 -1.42
CA ALA A 61 -11.32 -10.80 -0.32
C ALA A 61 -11.95 -9.52 -0.86
N GLY A 62 -13.05 -9.10 -0.26
CA GLY A 62 -13.76 -7.87 -0.58
C GLY A 62 -14.40 -7.24 0.66
N HIS A 63 -14.01 -5.99 1.00
CA HIS A 63 -14.50 -5.28 2.19
C HIS A 63 -14.75 -3.81 1.88
N ILE A 64 -15.71 -3.19 2.56
CA ILE A 64 -15.81 -1.74 2.64
C ILE A 64 -15.00 -1.27 3.85
N ASP A 65 -14.00 -0.45 3.59
CA ASP A 65 -13.11 0.10 4.60
C ASP A 65 -13.11 1.64 4.55
N PRO A 66 -12.86 2.33 5.66
CA PRO A 66 -12.47 3.74 5.62
C PRO A 66 -11.07 3.86 5.01
N ILE A 67 -10.83 4.95 4.28
CA ILE A 67 -9.52 5.19 3.65
C ILE A 67 -8.39 5.26 4.68
N GLU A 68 -8.67 5.76 5.89
CA GLU A 68 -7.73 5.88 7.00
C GLU A 68 -7.17 4.51 7.44
N LYS A 69 -7.92 3.41 7.21
CA LYS A 69 -7.43 2.05 7.46
C LYS A 69 -6.30 1.63 6.50
N LYS A 70 -6.11 2.38 5.41
CA LYS A 70 -5.02 2.15 4.43
C LYS A 70 -3.81 3.04 4.70
N PRO A 71 -3.62 3.52 5.93
CA PRO A 71 -2.88 4.70 6.40
C PRO A 71 -2.69 5.77 5.33
N VAL A 72 -3.83 6.26 4.80
CA VAL A 72 -3.88 7.38 3.86
C VAL A 72 -4.67 8.50 4.54
N THR A 73 -3.98 9.61 4.87
CA THR A 73 -4.52 10.72 5.66
C THR A 73 -4.60 12.03 4.89
N HIS A 74 -3.84 12.17 3.80
CA HIS A 74 -3.78 13.36 2.97
C HIS A 74 -4.46 13.21 1.61
N TYR A 75 -5.11 12.08 1.34
CA TYR A 75 -5.86 11.86 0.12
C TYR A 75 -7.31 11.46 0.44
N ARG A 76 -8.28 12.31 0.04
CA ARG A 76 -9.74 12.12 0.20
C ARG A 76 -10.14 11.57 1.57
N PRO A 77 -9.73 12.22 2.69
CA PRO A 77 -10.00 11.73 4.03
C PRO A 77 -11.51 11.59 4.30
N GLY A 78 -11.87 10.58 5.10
CA GLY A 78 -13.26 10.28 5.47
C GLY A 78 -14.06 9.53 4.40
N THR A 79 -13.45 9.11 3.29
CA THR A 79 -14.14 8.34 2.24
C THR A 79 -14.19 6.85 2.56
N SER A 80 -15.23 6.18 2.05
CA SER A 80 -15.36 4.72 2.06
C SER A 80 -14.80 4.14 0.78
N ILE A 81 -14.02 3.07 0.88
CA ILE A 81 -13.38 2.42 -0.26
C ILE A 81 -13.66 0.92 -0.30
N PHE A 82 -13.81 0.38 -1.50
CA PHE A 82 -13.92 -1.06 -1.70
C PHE A 82 -12.55 -1.67 -1.83
N SER A 83 -12.15 -2.45 -0.82
CA SER A 83 -10.83 -3.09 -0.71
C SER A 83 -10.88 -4.49 -1.28
N ILE A 84 -10.02 -4.80 -2.25
CA ILE A 84 -9.94 -6.12 -2.87
C ILE A 84 -8.54 -6.69 -2.84
N ALA A 85 -8.45 -8.03 -2.86
CA ALA A 85 -7.22 -8.80 -2.96
C ALA A 85 -7.37 -9.99 -3.90
N THR A 86 -6.23 -10.48 -4.38
CA THR A 86 -6.06 -11.82 -4.97
C THR A 86 -5.25 -12.71 -4.01
N THR A 87 -5.01 -13.98 -4.35
CA THR A 87 -4.06 -14.81 -3.61
C THR A 87 -2.61 -14.51 -4.01
N GLY A 88 -1.65 -14.90 -3.15
CA GLY A 88 -0.21 -14.76 -3.40
C GLY A 88 0.37 -13.42 -2.97
N CYS A 89 1.70 -13.34 -2.92
CA CYS A 89 2.47 -12.13 -2.64
C CYS A 89 3.92 -12.31 -3.12
N ASN A 90 4.60 -11.22 -3.46
CA ASN A 90 6.01 -11.24 -3.81
C ASN A 90 6.95 -11.23 -2.59
N TRP A 91 6.42 -11.03 -1.36
CA TRP A 91 7.14 -11.09 -0.10
C TRP A 91 6.72 -12.28 0.76
N LEU A 92 7.55 -12.63 1.75
CA LEU A 92 7.38 -13.79 2.64
C LEU A 92 7.35 -13.35 4.11
N CYS A 93 6.66 -12.26 4.42
CA CYS A 93 6.63 -11.65 5.73
C CYS A 93 6.23 -12.65 6.81
N LYS A 94 7.09 -12.84 7.82
CA LYS A 94 6.85 -13.77 8.94
C LYS A 94 5.72 -13.32 9.88
N TYR A 95 5.33 -12.05 9.81
CA TYR A 95 4.29 -11.41 10.61
C TYR A 95 3.06 -11.00 9.79
N CYS A 96 2.84 -11.61 8.63
CA CYS A 96 1.77 -11.20 7.74
C CYS A 96 0.40 -11.48 8.35
N GLN A 97 -0.40 -10.44 8.61
CA GLN A 97 -1.77 -10.57 9.12
C GLN A 97 -2.71 -11.25 8.12
N ASN A 98 -2.41 -11.12 6.83
CA ASN A 98 -3.17 -11.72 5.74
C ASN A 98 -2.45 -12.96 5.16
N TYR A 99 -1.77 -13.74 6.01
CA TYR A 99 -0.96 -14.89 5.56
C TYR A 99 -1.80 -15.99 4.90
N ASP A 100 -3.06 -16.09 5.27
CA ASP A 100 -4.04 -17.05 4.74
C ASP A 100 -4.30 -16.84 3.25
N ILE A 101 -4.21 -15.61 2.74
CA ILE A 101 -4.34 -15.27 1.33
C ILE A 101 -2.99 -14.96 0.69
N SER A 102 -2.11 -14.20 1.33
CA SER A 102 -0.86 -13.71 0.75
C SER A 102 0.21 -14.81 0.62
N GLN A 103 0.29 -15.75 1.58
CA GLN A 103 1.22 -16.88 1.55
C GLN A 103 0.61 -18.12 0.90
N ARG A 104 -0.65 -18.05 0.51
CA ARG A 104 -1.38 -19.10 -0.20
C ARG A 104 -1.07 -19.02 -1.69
N ARG A 105 -0.32 -19.98 -2.18
CA ARG A 105 0.09 -20.05 -3.58
C ARG A 105 -0.85 -20.94 -4.39
N LYS A 106 -2.15 -20.68 -4.23
CA LYS A 106 -3.23 -21.38 -4.93
C LYS A 106 -4.02 -20.37 -5.73
N ILE A 107 -4.52 -20.80 -6.89
CA ILE A 107 -5.37 -20.00 -7.75
C ILE A 107 -6.80 -20.18 -7.25
N GLU A 108 -7.25 -19.26 -6.40
CA GLU A 108 -8.56 -19.27 -5.73
C GLU A 108 -9.16 -17.87 -5.74
N GLY A 109 -10.47 -17.78 -5.58
CA GLY A 109 -11.22 -16.54 -5.49
C GLY A 109 -12.56 -16.63 -6.22
N THR A 110 -13.39 -15.62 -6.04
CA THR A 110 -14.64 -15.44 -6.77
C THR A 110 -14.34 -14.80 -8.13
N ASP A 111 -14.85 -15.39 -9.21
CA ASP A 111 -14.69 -14.84 -10.55
C ASP A 111 -15.48 -13.53 -10.68
N MET A 112 -14.78 -12.46 -11.05
CA MET A 112 -15.34 -11.12 -11.24
C MET A 112 -14.67 -10.43 -12.43
N THR A 113 -15.46 -9.83 -13.31
CA THR A 113 -14.91 -8.92 -14.32
C THR A 113 -14.57 -7.56 -13.69
N PRO A 114 -13.74 -6.72 -14.34
CA PRO A 114 -13.48 -5.37 -13.89
C PRO A 114 -14.76 -4.56 -13.63
N GLU A 115 -15.74 -4.65 -14.52
CA GLU A 115 -17.03 -3.98 -14.41
C GLU A 115 -17.81 -4.45 -13.16
N GLN A 116 -17.83 -5.76 -12.90
CA GLN A 116 -18.49 -6.33 -11.71
C GLN A 116 -17.84 -5.87 -10.41
N VAL A 117 -16.50 -5.68 -10.39
CA VAL A 117 -15.80 -5.10 -9.24
C VAL A 117 -16.27 -3.67 -8.99
N VAL A 118 -16.33 -2.86 -10.04
CA VAL A 118 -16.77 -1.45 -9.96
C VAL A 118 -18.23 -1.34 -9.58
N ASP A 119 -19.12 -2.11 -10.21
CA ASP A 119 -20.55 -2.12 -9.89
C ASP A 119 -20.78 -2.52 -8.42
N LYS A 120 -20.02 -3.50 -7.93
CA LYS A 120 -20.10 -3.91 -6.53
C LYS A 120 -19.64 -2.79 -5.59
N ALA A 121 -18.55 -2.11 -5.90
CA ALA A 121 -18.08 -0.95 -5.14
C ALA A 121 -19.16 0.15 -5.06
N LEU A 122 -19.77 0.49 -6.18
CA LEU A 122 -20.85 1.49 -6.25
C LEU A 122 -22.08 1.07 -5.45
N ASN A 123 -22.51 -0.20 -5.56
CA ASN A 123 -23.68 -0.73 -4.85
C ASN A 123 -23.52 -0.68 -3.33
N TYR A 124 -22.28 -0.74 -2.82
CA TYR A 124 -21.97 -0.57 -1.40
C TYR A 124 -21.63 0.88 -1.01
N GLY A 125 -21.76 1.82 -1.94
CA GLY A 125 -21.51 3.25 -1.69
C GLY A 125 -20.05 3.62 -1.49
N ALA A 126 -19.12 2.83 -2.05
CA ALA A 126 -17.71 3.17 -2.03
C ALA A 126 -17.40 4.30 -3.04
N GLU A 127 -16.50 5.20 -2.66
CA GLU A 127 -16.05 6.32 -3.49
C GLU A 127 -14.78 5.98 -4.28
N GLY A 128 -14.09 4.88 -3.92
CA GLY A 128 -12.88 4.41 -4.56
C GLY A 128 -12.66 2.91 -4.38
N ILE A 129 -11.64 2.40 -5.06
CA ILE A 129 -11.19 1.01 -4.96
C ILE A 129 -9.76 0.97 -4.39
N ALA A 130 -9.53 0.13 -3.38
CA ALA A 130 -8.21 -0.15 -2.86
C ALA A 130 -7.77 -1.58 -3.23
N TYR A 131 -6.65 -1.69 -3.89
CA TYR A 131 -5.97 -2.95 -4.16
C TYR A 131 -4.98 -3.18 -3.02
N THR A 132 -5.25 -4.19 -2.16
CA THR A 132 -4.62 -4.28 -0.83
C THR A 132 -4.59 -5.71 -0.29
N TYR A 133 -4.24 -5.89 1.00
CA TYR A 133 -4.13 -7.14 1.77
C TYR A 133 -2.98 -8.05 1.35
N ASN A 134 -2.73 -8.22 0.05
CA ASN A 134 -1.52 -8.77 -0.54
C ASN A 134 -0.81 -7.66 -1.35
N GLU A 135 0.14 -8.02 -2.21
CA GLU A 135 0.83 -7.04 -3.05
C GLU A 135 0.08 -6.79 -4.36
N PRO A 136 -0.41 -5.56 -4.63
CA PRO A 136 -1.16 -5.28 -5.85
C PRO A 136 -0.35 -5.36 -7.14
N SER A 137 0.95 -5.09 -7.12
CA SER A 137 1.81 -5.16 -8.31
C SER A 137 1.87 -6.55 -8.94
N ILE A 138 1.60 -7.62 -8.16
CA ILE A 138 1.60 -8.97 -8.73
C ILE A 138 0.36 -9.27 -9.57
N PHE A 139 -0.71 -8.49 -9.43
CA PHE A 139 -1.94 -8.59 -10.23
C PHE A 139 -2.31 -7.27 -10.91
N ILE A 140 -1.31 -6.48 -11.25
CA ILE A 140 -1.45 -5.09 -11.71
C ILE A 140 -2.30 -4.97 -12.99
N GLU A 141 -2.30 -5.94 -13.90
CA GLU A 141 -3.11 -5.91 -15.11
C GLU A 141 -4.61 -5.97 -14.78
N PHE A 142 -5.01 -6.77 -13.79
CA PHE A 142 -6.39 -6.79 -13.31
C PHE A 142 -6.73 -5.49 -12.57
N ALA A 143 -5.82 -5.00 -11.73
CA ALA A 143 -6.00 -3.73 -11.04
C ALA A 143 -6.12 -2.55 -12.04
N LYS A 144 -5.32 -2.55 -13.12
CA LYS A 144 -5.40 -1.56 -14.20
C LYS A 144 -6.78 -1.56 -14.86
N ASP A 145 -7.26 -2.72 -15.26
CA ASP A 145 -8.53 -2.83 -15.97
C ASP A 145 -9.70 -2.41 -15.04
N CYS A 146 -9.70 -2.82 -13.77
CA CYS A 146 -10.65 -2.32 -12.77
C CYS A 146 -10.54 -0.80 -12.57
N GLY A 147 -9.31 -0.27 -12.48
CA GLY A 147 -9.08 1.14 -12.24
C GLY A 147 -9.53 2.03 -13.39
N ILE A 148 -9.35 1.59 -14.63
CA ILE A 148 -9.87 2.29 -15.81
C ILE A 148 -11.41 2.33 -15.79
N GLU A 149 -12.07 1.20 -15.44
CA GLU A 149 -13.53 1.17 -15.30
C GLU A 149 -14.01 2.04 -14.13
N ALA A 150 -13.28 2.06 -13.00
CA ALA A 150 -13.57 2.92 -11.85
C ALA A 150 -13.53 4.41 -12.22
N HIS A 151 -12.50 4.84 -12.97
CA HIS A 151 -12.41 6.23 -13.45
C HIS A 151 -13.58 6.63 -14.35
N LYS A 152 -14.12 5.75 -15.20
CA LYS A 152 -15.32 6.02 -16.01
C LYS A 152 -16.56 6.32 -15.16
N LYS A 153 -16.56 5.83 -13.90
CA LYS A 153 -17.64 6.07 -12.93
C LYS A 153 -17.31 7.16 -11.91
N GLY A 154 -16.23 7.90 -12.09
CA GLY A 154 -15.78 8.96 -11.18
C GLY A 154 -15.19 8.47 -9.85
N MET A 155 -14.85 7.19 -9.74
CA MET A 155 -14.20 6.60 -8.58
C MET A 155 -12.68 6.74 -8.69
N PHE A 156 -11.99 6.75 -7.55
CA PHE A 156 -10.53 6.79 -7.47
C PHE A 156 -9.93 5.43 -7.10
N ASN A 157 -8.63 5.27 -7.34
CA ASN A 157 -7.92 4.01 -7.14
C ASN A 157 -6.71 4.18 -6.23
N ILE A 158 -6.55 3.26 -5.27
CA ILE A 158 -5.45 3.28 -4.30
C ILE A 158 -4.71 1.95 -4.31
N PHE A 159 -3.37 2.00 -4.29
CA PHE A 159 -2.53 0.87 -3.92
C PHE A 159 -2.08 0.96 -2.46
N VAL A 160 -2.20 -0.14 -1.75
CA VAL A 160 -1.47 -0.40 -0.51
C VAL A 160 -0.39 -1.41 -0.86
N SER A 161 0.80 -0.92 -1.14
CA SER A 161 1.88 -1.68 -1.77
C SER A 161 3.11 -1.75 -0.88
N ASN A 162 3.87 -2.81 -1.00
CA ASN A 162 5.19 -2.91 -0.38
C ASN A 162 6.28 -2.14 -1.17
N GLY A 163 5.91 -1.51 -2.29
CA GLY A 163 6.78 -0.67 -3.10
C GLY A 163 7.93 -1.40 -3.78
N TYR A 164 7.94 -2.73 -3.81
CA TYR A 164 8.98 -3.51 -4.49
C TYR A 164 8.72 -3.55 -6.01
N ASP A 165 8.46 -2.36 -6.56
CA ASP A 165 8.02 -2.13 -7.92
C ASP A 165 9.17 -1.93 -8.90
N THR A 166 8.89 -2.14 -10.18
CA THR A 166 9.81 -1.84 -11.28
C THR A 166 9.40 -0.54 -11.97
N ILE A 167 10.25 -0.05 -12.86
CA ILE A 167 9.88 1.11 -13.70
C ILE A 167 8.71 0.77 -14.63
N GLU A 168 8.59 -0.48 -15.07
CA GLU A 168 7.52 -0.96 -15.93
C GLU A 168 6.19 -0.96 -15.19
N SER A 169 6.14 -1.44 -13.93
CA SER A 169 4.92 -1.38 -13.12
C SER A 169 4.53 0.06 -12.78
N VAL A 170 5.49 0.93 -12.44
CA VAL A 170 5.23 2.36 -12.20
C VAL A 170 4.67 3.04 -13.47
N ASN A 171 5.20 2.73 -14.64
CA ASN A 171 4.65 3.26 -15.89
C ASN A 171 3.21 2.78 -16.16
N MET A 172 2.87 1.55 -15.79
CA MET A 172 1.50 1.03 -15.90
C MET A 172 0.55 1.72 -14.91
N MET A 173 0.99 1.96 -13.66
CA MET A 173 0.21 2.66 -12.63
C MET A 173 -0.28 4.04 -13.08
N LYS A 174 0.49 4.76 -13.89
CA LYS A 174 0.13 6.11 -14.40
C LYS A 174 -1.24 6.19 -15.07
N SER A 175 -1.72 5.10 -15.64
CA SER A 175 -2.95 5.07 -16.42
C SER A 175 -4.22 4.97 -15.57
N PHE A 176 -4.10 4.60 -14.29
CA PHE A 176 -5.26 4.28 -13.49
C PHE A 176 -5.15 4.58 -11.99
N LEU A 177 -3.93 4.77 -11.47
CA LEU A 177 -3.73 4.91 -10.03
C LEU A 177 -3.67 6.37 -9.61
N ASP A 178 -4.41 6.73 -8.55
CA ASP A 178 -4.50 8.09 -8.03
C ASP A 178 -3.67 8.28 -6.76
N CYS A 179 -3.56 7.23 -5.93
CA CYS A 179 -2.87 7.28 -4.65
C CYS A 179 -2.16 5.95 -4.38
N ILE A 180 -1.00 6.04 -3.73
CA ILE A 180 -0.27 4.88 -3.22
C ILE A 180 0.21 5.13 -1.79
N THR A 181 0.01 4.17 -0.90
CA THR A 181 0.76 4.11 0.35
C THR A 181 1.80 3.00 0.24
N VAL A 182 3.07 3.36 0.48
CA VAL A 182 4.21 2.45 0.36
C VAL A 182 4.66 1.99 1.73
N ASP A 183 4.57 0.69 1.92
CA ASP A 183 4.81 0.02 3.19
C ASP A 183 6.29 -0.35 3.39
N PHE A 184 7.06 0.52 4.06
CA PHE A 184 8.31 0.11 4.69
C PHE A 184 8.02 -0.78 5.90
N LYS A 185 9.00 -1.63 6.22
CA LYS A 185 8.95 -2.52 7.38
C LYS A 185 10.33 -2.49 8.05
N GLY A 186 10.36 -2.14 9.34
CA GLY A 186 11.61 -1.98 10.08
C GLY A 186 12.54 -0.95 9.44
N SER A 187 11.97 0.15 8.93
CA SER A 187 12.67 1.25 8.25
C SER A 187 13.57 0.78 7.09
N GLY A 188 13.29 -0.38 6.50
CA GLY A 188 14.10 -0.98 5.43
C GLY A 188 15.47 -1.48 5.88
N LYS A 189 15.70 -1.73 7.18
CA LYS A 189 16.96 -2.28 7.69
C LYS A 189 17.28 -3.62 7.02
N GLN A 190 18.48 -3.74 6.46
CA GLN A 190 18.85 -4.88 5.59
C GLN A 190 18.71 -6.23 6.28
N GLU A 191 19.15 -6.35 7.54
CA GLU A 191 19.03 -7.58 8.31
C GLU A 191 17.56 -7.96 8.52
N PHE A 192 16.72 -6.96 8.84
CA PHE A 192 15.29 -7.16 9.01
C PHE A 192 14.61 -7.63 7.73
N VAL A 193 14.84 -6.95 6.61
CA VAL A 193 14.18 -7.29 5.34
C VAL A 193 14.62 -8.66 4.82
N ARG A 194 15.87 -9.06 5.06
CA ARG A 194 16.35 -10.41 4.70
C ARG A 194 15.71 -11.49 5.56
N GLN A 195 15.72 -11.31 6.87
CA GLN A 195 15.32 -12.34 7.81
C GLN A 195 13.80 -12.49 7.93
N PHE A 196 13.05 -11.37 7.92
CA PHE A 196 11.63 -11.36 8.27
C PHE A 196 10.70 -11.13 7.06
N ILE A 197 11.23 -10.59 5.95
CA ILE A 197 10.48 -10.33 4.71
C ILE A 197 10.92 -11.26 3.57
N GLY A 198 12.20 -11.67 3.56
CA GLY A 198 12.76 -12.55 2.54
C GLY A 198 13.11 -11.81 1.24
N ILE A 199 13.56 -10.55 1.33
CA ILE A 199 14.16 -9.79 0.22
C ILE A 199 15.64 -9.48 0.52
N PRO A 200 16.51 -9.38 -0.51
CA PRO A 200 17.93 -9.14 -0.29
C PRO A 200 18.23 -7.73 0.23
N THR A 201 17.46 -6.72 -0.19
CA THR A 201 17.62 -5.30 0.15
C THR A 201 16.33 -4.53 -0.06
N ALA A 202 16.20 -3.38 0.62
CA ALA A 202 15.10 -2.43 0.42
C ALA A 202 15.37 -1.42 -0.73
N ASP A 203 16.53 -1.44 -1.38
CA ASP A 203 16.91 -0.48 -2.42
C ASP A 203 15.87 -0.34 -3.55
N PRO A 204 15.22 -1.43 -4.03
CA PRO A 204 14.17 -1.30 -5.03
C PRO A 204 12.98 -0.45 -4.57
N ILE A 205 12.65 -0.42 -3.26
CA ILE A 205 11.57 0.40 -2.72
C ILE A 205 11.94 1.89 -2.85
N PHE A 206 13.17 2.25 -2.46
CA PHE A 206 13.67 3.62 -2.61
C PHE A 206 13.68 4.06 -4.07
N GLN A 207 14.10 3.16 -4.98
CA GLN A 207 14.11 3.46 -6.42
C GLN A 207 12.68 3.59 -6.98
N SER A 208 11.75 2.75 -6.53
CA SER A 208 10.33 2.83 -6.90
C SER A 208 9.73 4.18 -6.51
N LEU A 209 9.96 4.64 -5.27
CA LEU A 209 9.50 5.95 -4.81
C LEU A 209 10.03 7.11 -5.66
N LYS A 210 11.31 7.07 -6.04
CA LYS A 210 11.87 8.07 -6.98
C LYS A 210 11.17 8.01 -8.34
N ASN A 211 10.95 6.80 -8.87
CA ASN A 211 10.25 6.63 -10.15
C ASN A 211 8.81 7.15 -10.09
N ILE A 212 8.08 6.91 -8.98
CA ILE A 212 6.72 7.41 -8.78
C ILE A 212 6.73 8.94 -8.77
N ARG A 213 7.60 9.57 -7.98
CA ARG A 213 7.78 11.02 -7.92
C ARG A 213 8.08 11.63 -9.28
N ASP A 214 9.05 11.06 -10.02
CA ASP A 214 9.58 11.67 -11.24
C ASP A 214 8.68 11.45 -12.46
N LYS A 215 7.89 10.38 -12.46
CA LYS A 215 7.20 9.93 -13.67
C LYS A 215 5.68 9.95 -13.57
N THR A 216 5.13 10.27 -12.40
CA THR A 216 3.69 10.21 -12.15
C THR A 216 3.21 11.44 -11.36
N THR A 217 1.90 11.57 -11.26
CA THR A 217 1.21 12.53 -10.38
C THR A 217 0.49 11.81 -9.23
N ILE A 218 0.83 10.55 -8.99
CA ILE A 218 0.22 9.71 -7.96
C ILE A 218 0.53 10.28 -6.58
N HIS A 219 -0.50 10.55 -5.78
CA HIS A 219 -0.31 10.95 -4.38
C HIS A 219 0.35 9.82 -3.60
N THR A 220 1.41 10.13 -2.85
CA THR A 220 2.22 9.13 -2.15
C THR A 220 2.26 9.41 -0.67
N GLU A 221 1.93 8.40 0.14
CA GLU A 221 2.17 8.37 1.59
C GLU A 221 3.06 7.17 1.93
N ILE A 222 3.78 7.26 3.04
CA ILE A 222 4.71 6.21 3.47
C ILE A 222 4.21 5.62 4.79
N THR A 223 4.26 4.30 4.92
CA THR A 223 4.10 3.64 6.22
C THR A 223 5.38 2.92 6.60
N ASP A 224 5.66 2.84 7.88
CA ASP A 224 6.75 2.03 8.43
C ASP A 224 6.26 1.22 9.62
N LEU A 225 6.18 -0.09 9.46
CA LEU A 225 5.82 -1.00 10.54
C LEU A 225 7.03 -1.21 11.45
N ILE A 226 6.93 -0.74 12.68
CA ILE A 226 7.99 -0.85 13.68
C ILE A 226 7.82 -2.14 14.46
N VAL A 227 8.75 -3.08 14.28
CA VAL A 227 8.72 -4.40 14.93
C VAL A 227 9.73 -4.40 16.08
N PRO A 228 9.30 -4.59 17.35
CA PRO A 228 10.19 -4.45 18.50
C PRO A 228 11.35 -5.44 18.45
N ARG A 229 12.51 -5.02 18.91
CA ARG A 229 13.78 -5.77 19.00
C ARG A 229 14.49 -6.06 17.67
N VAL A 230 13.78 -6.12 16.55
CA VAL A 230 14.37 -6.54 15.27
C VAL A 230 14.19 -5.53 14.14
N GLY A 231 13.15 -4.70 14.20
CA GLY A 231 12.79 -3.73 13.20
C GLY A 231 12.42 -2.36 13.81
N ASP A 232 13.10 -1.95 14.88
CA ASP A 232 12.91 -0.69 15.62
C ASP A 232 14.22 0.15 15.70
N ASP A 233 15.10 -0.04 14.72
CA ASP A 233 16.40 0.62 14.63
C ASP A 233 16.25 2.10 14.29
N LEU A 234 16.65 2.99 15.22
CA LEU A 234 16.52 4.43 15.07
C LEU A 234 17.43 5.03 14.00
N ASP A 235 18.58 4.42 13.71
CA ASP A 235 19.47 4.89 12.63
C ASP A 235 18.87 4.53 11.26
N ALA A 236 18.23 3.37 11.13
CA ALA A 236 17.48 3.02 9.94
C ALA A 236 16.30 3.98 9.73
N ALA A 237 15.54 4.29 10.79
CA ALA A 237 14.47 5.28 10.75
C ALA A 237 14.99 6.66 10.30
N ARG A 238 16.14 7.08 10.84
CA ARG A 238 16.79 8.36 10.46
C ARG A 238 17.18 8.39 8.98
N ARG A 239 17.70 7.27 8.46
CA ARG A 239 18.02 7.15 7.01
C ARG A 239 16.77 7.23 6.15
N LEU A 240 15.70 6.51 6.52
CA LEU A 240 14.41 6.57 5.82
C LEU A 240 13.82 7.98 5.82
N CYS A 241 13.75 8.65 6.97
CA CYS A 241 13.23 10.01 7.07
C CYS A 241 14.06 11.03 6.28
N ARG A 242 15.40 10.92 6.26
CA ARG A 242 16.26 11.75 5.42
C ARG A 242 16.00 11.52 3.93
N PHE A 243 15.80 10.26 3.52
CA PHE A 243 15.44 9.96 2.14
C PHE A 243 14.10 10.61 1.77
N ILE A 244 13.07 10.49 2.62
CA ILE A 244 11.77 11.11 2.37
C ILE A 244 11.94 12.63 2.25
N TYR A 245 12.61 13.26 3.20
CA TYR A 245 12.84 14.71 3.19
C TYR A 245 13.55 15.19 1.93
N ASN A 246 14.66 14.54 1.56
CA ASN A 246 15.52 14.99 0.45
C ASN A 246 14.95 14.65 -0.93
N GLU A 247 14.31 13.49 -1.05
CA GLU A 247 13.88 12.97 -2.36
C GLU A 247 12.38 13.16 -2.63
N LEU A 248 11.52 13.10 -1.61
CA LEU A 248 10.08 13.22 -1.79
C LEU A 248 9.53 14.55 -1.31
N GLY A 249 10.27 15.24 -0.44
CA GLY A 249 9.91 16.53 0.12
C GLY A 249 9.35 16.43 1.54
N PRO A 250 9.43 17.58 2.30
CA PRO A 250 9.07 17.65 3.71
C PRO A 250 7.58 17.42 3.97
N ASP A 251 6.74 17.57 2.95
CA ASP A 251 5.28 17.43 3.06
C ASP A 251 4.77 16.02 2.80
N THR A 252 5.65 15.07 2.45
CA THR A 252 5.28 13.66 2.26
C THR A 252 4.94 13.02 3.61
N PRO A 253 3.69 12.51 3.81
CA PRO A 253 3.30 11.91 5.06
C PRO A 253 4.02 10.59 5.33
N ILE A 254 4.45 10.41 6.60
CA ILE A 254 4.97 9.13 7.10
C ILE A 254 4.18 8.67 8.32
N HIS A 255 3.83 7.39 8.36
CA HIS A 255 3.07 6.74 9.42
C HIS A 255 3.90 5.64 10.09
N PHE A 256 4.27 5.81 11.36
CA PHE A 256 4.92 4.77 12.16
C PHE A 256 3.84 3.89 12.79
N LEU A 257 3.74 2.66 12.31
CA LEU A 257 2.66 1.75 12.67
C LEU A 257 3.10 0.81 13.79
N ARG A 258 2.22 0.66 14.78
CA ARG A 258 2.37 -0.32 15.85
C ARG A 258 2.25 -1.73 15.29
N PHE A 259 3.26 -2.57 15.53
CA PHE A 259 3.22 -3.99 15.22
C PHE A 259 2.31 -4.73 16.23
N HIS A 260 1.61 -5.73 15.73
CA HIS A 260 0.88 -6.74 16.49
C HIS A 260 1.40 -8.14 16.09
N PRO A 261 1.60 -9.06 17.04
CA PRO A 261 2.04 -10.43 16.76
C PRO A 261 1.05 -11.17 15.87
N ASP A 262 1.56 -11.74 14.78
CA ASP A 262 0.79 -12.55 13.84
C ASP A 262 1.65 -13.63 13.17
N TYR A 263 0.99 -14.65 12.63
CA TYR A 263 1.53 -15.73 11.81
C TYR A 263 2.71 -16.46 12.48
N LYS A 264 3.96 -16.20 12.06
CA LYS A 264 5.17 -16.86 12.59
C LYS A 264 5.91 -16.01 13.61
N MET A 265 5.30 -14.97 14.13
CA MET A 265 5.92 -14.06 15.11
C MET A 265 5.00 -13.84 16.32
N MET A 266 4.29 -14.89 16.74
CA MET A 266 3.39 -14.87 17.90
C MET A 266 4.12 -14.69 19.23
N GLU A 267 5.43 -14.96 19.27
CA GLU A 267 6.28 -14.79 20.46
C GLU A 267 6.79 -13.36 20.66
N PHE A 268 6.50 -12.45 19.71
CA PHE A 268 6.84 -11.04 19.85
C PHE A 268 5.74 -10.31 20.62
N GLU A 269 6.11 -9.19 21.24
CA GLU A 269 5.18 -8.26 21.86
C GLU A 269 4.72 -7.19 20.88
N ASN A 270 3.61 -6.52 21.21
CA ASN A 270 3.25 -5.28 20.50
C ASN A 270 4.36 -4.25 20.67
N THR A 271 4.55 -3.40 19.65
CA THR A 271 5.51 -2.29 19.78
C THR A 271 5.12 -1.38 20.93
N PRO A 272 6.05 -1.08 21.87
CA PRO A 272 5.83 -0.05 22.89
C PRO A 272 5.52 1.30 22.25
N ILE A 273 4.62 2.08 22.86
CA ILE A 273 4.20 3.38 22.35
C ILE A 273 5.40 4.34 22.29
N GLU A 274 6.24 4.33 23.31
CA GLU A 274 7.45 5.17 23.41
C GLU A 274 8.43 4.90 22.25
N THR A 275 8.45 3.68 21.72
CA THR A 275 9.26 3.35 20.53
C THR A 275 8.72 4.05 19.29
N LEU A 276 7.41 4.09 19.11
CA LEU A 276 6.77 4.83 18.00
C LEU A 276 6.99 6.34 18.14
N GLU A 277 6.87 6.89 19.36
CA GLU A 277 7.12 8.30 19.64
C GLU A 277 8.57 8.71 19.32
N LYS A 278 9.56 7.83 19.61
CA LYS A 278 10.97 8.07 19.22
C LYS A 278 11.14 8.14 17.71
N HIS A 279 10.48 7.24 16.94
CA HIS A 279 10.50 7.28 15.47
C HIS A 279 9.84 8.55 14.94
N HIS A 280 8.68 8.92 15.48
CA HIS A 280 8.01 10.19 15.16
C HIS A 280 8.92 11.39 15.43
N SER A 281 9.59 11.44 16.59
CA SER A 281 10.51 12.53 16.96
C SER A 281 11.65 12.67 15.95
N ILE A 282 12.24 11.56 15.50
CA ILE A 282 13.26 11.56 14.45
C ILE A 282 12.73 12.20 13.15
N ALA A 283 11.52 11.88 12.74
CA ALA A 283 10.91 12.47 11.55
C ALA A 283 10.75 13.99 11.70
N LYS A 284 10.33 14.45 12.87
CA LYS A 284 10.18 15.88 13.19
C LYS A 284 11.54 16.60 13.28
N GLU A 285 12.57 15.98 13.88
CA GLU A 285 13.94 16.52 13.95
C GLU A 285 14.55 16.72 12.55
N ILE A 286 14.25 15.83 11.60
CA ILE A 286 14.72 15.93 10.21
C ILE A 286 13.98 17.02 9.45
N GLY A 287 12.78 17.41 9.89
CA GLY A 287 11.98 18.47 9.28
C GLY A 287 10.77 18.00 8.49
N LEU A 288 10.35 16.73 8.62
CA LEU A 288 9.11 16.26 7.99
C LEU A 288 7.90 16.94 8.66
N ASN A 289 7.04 17.55 7.84
CA ASN A 289 5.87 18.27 8.31
C ASN A 289 4.77 17.33 8.84
N TYR A 290 4.62 16.15 8.25
CA TYR A 290 3.51 15.23 8.54
C TYR A 290 4.04 13.84 8.91
N ALA A 291 4.21 13.64 10.21
CA ALA A 291 4.56 12.35 10.80
C ALA A 291 3.44 11.90 11.74
N TYR A 292 3.09 10.62 11.68
CA TYR A 292 1.97 10.06 12.42
C TYR A 292 2.37 8.80 13.18
N VAL A 293 1.67 8.53 14.28
CA VAL A 293 1.67 7.23 14.98
C VAL A 293 0.35 6.53 14.65
N GLY A 294 0.41 5.32 14.12
CA GLY A 294 -0.76 4.53 13.75
C GLY A 294 -0.91 3.26 14.57
N ASN A 295 -2.12 2.66 14.52
CA ASN A 295 -2.53 1.49 15.30
C ASN A 295 -2.51 1.72 16.83
N VAL A 296 -2.68 2.97 17.26
CA VAL A 296 -2.81 3.39 18.67
C VAL A 296 -3.98 4.37 18.77
N PRO A 297 -5.24 3.89 18.73
CA PRO A 297 -6.42 4.78 18.72
C PRO A 297 -6.45 5.72 19.91
N GLY A 298 -6.68 7.02 19.66
CA GLY A 298 -6.69 8.06 20.68
C GLY A 298 -5.33 8.68 21.01
N HIS A 299 -4.28 8.28 20.30
CA HIS A 299 -2.95 8.87 20.49
C HIS A 299 -2.89 10.28 19.86
N PRO A 300 -2.34 11.31 20.56
CA PRO A 300 -2.28 12.67 20.02
C PRO A 300 -1.57 12.77 18.66
N LEU A 301 -0.60 11.91 18.39
CA LEU A 301 0.18 11.92 17.15
C LEU A 301 -0.56 11.24 15.96
N GLU A 302 -1.83 10.86 16.10
CA GLU A 302 -2.68 10.49 14.94
C GLU A 302 -3.37 11.72 14.30
N HIS A 303 -3.35 12.88 14.96
CA HIS A 303 -3.94 14.12 14.43
C HIS A 303 -3.03 14.77 13.39
N THR A 304 -3.62 15.51 12.45
CA THR A 304 -2.84 16.42 11.59
C THR A 304 -2.72 17.78 12.27
N TYR A 305 -1.48 18.20 12.46
CA TYR A 305 -1.14 19.52 13.02
C TYR A 305 -0.69 20.47 11.92
N CYS A 306 -1.07 21.73 12.02
CA CYS A 306 -0.54 22.78 11.15
C CYS A 306 0.97 22.92 11.38
N PRO A 307 1.82 22.86 10.35
CA PRO A 307 3.28 23.01 10.53
C PRO A 307 3.67 24.37 11.08
N GLU A 308 2.90 25.41 10.79
CA GLU A 308 3.17 26.80 11.21
C GLU A 308 2.72 27.06 12.66
N CYS A 309 1.42 26.98 12.93
CA CYS A 309 0.86 27.41 14.22
C CYS A 309 0.59 26.29 15.21
N LYS A 310 0.90 25.04 14.85
CA LYS A 310 0.73 23.81 15.65
C LYS A 310 -0.73 23.52 16.07
N ASN A 311 -1.72 24.22 15.49
CA ASN A 311 -3.13 23.91 15.72
C ASN A 311 -3.51 22.55 15.12
N ILE A 312 -4.41 21.81 15.76
CA ILE A 312 -4.98 20.59 15.21
C ILE A 312 -5.91 20.98 14.05
N VAL A 313 -5.53 20.61 12.83
CA VAL A 313 -6.32 20.89 11.61
C VAL A 313 -7.22 19.72 11.20
N VAL A 314 -6.83 18.47 11.53
CA VAL A 314 -7.69 17.29 11.42
C VAL A 314 -7.52 16.46 12.68
N GLU A 315 -8.59 16.31 13.43
CA GLU A 315 -8.63 15.45 14.62
C GLU A 315 -9.06 14.05 14.21
N ARG A 316 -8.37 13.03 14.75
CA ARG A 316 -8.67 11.62 14.48
C ARG A 316 -8.77 10.80 15.75
N TYR A 317 -9.54 9.73 15.66
CA TYR A 317 -9.58 8.65 16.64
C TYR A 317 -9.64 7.33 15.89
N GLY A 318 -8.52 6.63 15.81
CA GLY A 318 -8.36 5.46 14.96
C GLY A 318 -8.63 5.81 13.49
N PHE A 319 -9.67 5.21 12.92
CA PHE A 319 -10.05 5.46 11.52
C PHE A 319 -11.17 6.50 11.36
N SER A 320 -11.55 7.18 12.43
CA SER A 320 -12.62 8.18 12.42
C SER A 320 -12.06 9.60 12.45
N ILE A 321 -12.70 10.52 11.72
CA ILE A 321 -12.39 11.95 11.78
C ILE A 321 -13.35 12.60 12.77
N GLY A 322 -12.79 13.23 13.84
CA GLY A 322 -13.54 13.92 14.88
C GLY A 322 -13.86 15.36 14.51
N SER A 323 -12.86 16.11 14.03
CA SER A 323 -13.03 17.50 13.60
C SER A 323 -12.21 17.83 12.36
N TRP A 324 -12.68 18.86 11.63
CA TRP A 324 -12.06 19.37 10.41
C TRP A 324 -11.92 20.88 10.51
N ASN A 325 -10.70 21.36 10.77
CA ASN A 325 -10.38 22.77 11.04
C ASN A 325 -9.61 23.41 9.86
N LEU A 326 -10.02 23.09 8.63
CA LEU A 326 -9.51 23.66 7.40
C LEU A 326 -10.62 24.43 6.66
N ASP A 327 -10.22 25.48 5.95
CA ASP A 327 -11.12 26.26 5.10
C ASP A 327 -11.43 25.54 3.76
N ALA A 328 -12.11 26.25 2.85
CA ALA A 328 -12.50 25.71 1.54
C ALA A 328 -11.31 25.36 0.63
N LYS A 329 -10.12 25.89 0.90
CA LYS A 329 -8.89 25.65 0.13
C LYS A 329 -7.93 24.72 0.86
N ASN A 330 -8.38 24.04 1.91
CA ASN A 330 -7.57 23.24 2.82
C ASN A 330 -6.46 24.05 3.52
N CYS A 331 -6.69 25.33 3.79
CA CYS A 331 -5.80 26.14 4.62
C CYS A 331 -6.23 26.06 6.10
N CYS A 332 -5.26 26.15 7.00
CA CYS A 332 -5.50 26.19 8.45
C CYS A 332 -6.41 27.36 8.84
N ASN A 333 -7.55 27.09 9.48
CA ASN A 333 -8.51 28.14 9.90
C ASN A 333 -7.91 29.17 10.87
N ARG A 334 -6.79 28.85 11.54
CA ARG A 334 -6.15 29.73 12.52
C ARG A 334 -5.13 30.69 11.91
N CYS A 335 -4.27 30.19 10.99
CA CYS A 335 -3.15 31.01 10.46
C CYS A 335 -3.12 31.11 8.93
N GLY A 336 -4.01 30.41 8.21
CA GLY A 336 -4.05 30.43 6.74
C GLY A 336 -2.99 29.56 6.05
N TYR A 337 -2.15 28.81 6.79
CA TYR A 337 -1.13 27.96 6.18
C TYR A 337 -1.78 26.84 5.35
N PRO A 338 -1.37 26.63 4.06
CA PRO A 338 -1.95 25.60 3.21
C PRO A 338 -1.51 24.21 3.67
N ILE A 339 -2.46 23.29 3.83
CA ILE A 339 -2.19 21.90 4.19
C ILE A 339 -2.35 21.03 2.92
N PRO A 340 -1.36 20.21 2.53
CA PRO A 340 -1.37 19.46 1.28
C PRO A 340 -2.28 18.22 1.36
N ILE A 341 -3.56 18.43 1.62
CA ILE A 341 -4.60 17.40 1.61
C ILE A 341 -5.39 17.53 0.31
N ILE A 342 -5.53 16.43 -0.41
CA ILE A 342 -6.35 16.32 -1.62
C ILE A 342 -7.75 15.89 -1.22
N GLY A 343 -8.76 16.63 -1.65
CA GLY A 343 -10.16 16.39 -1.28
C GLY A 343 -10.53 17.01 0.06
N ARG A 344 -11.72 16.69 0.54
CA ARG A 344 -12.30 17.26 1.79
C ARG A 344 -13.23 16.24 2.43
N VAL A 345 -13.39 16.36 3.74
CA VAL A 345 -14.44 15.63 4.46
C VAL A 345 -15.78 16.31 4.19
N ASN A 346 -16.65 15.66 3.42
CA ASN A 346 -17.99 16.19 3.10
C ASN A 346 -19.00 15.94 4.22
N LYS A 347 -18.82 14.86 4.98
CA LYS A 347 -19.62 14.51 6.16
C LYS A 347 -18.73 13.80 7.16
N ILE A 348 -18.82 14.14 8.45
CA ILE A 348 -18.23 13.34 9.51
C ILE A 348 -19.06 12.06 9.60
N HIS A 349 -18.57 11.00 8.98
CA HIS A 349 -19.22 9.69 9.01
C HIS A 349 -18.69 8.88 10.18
N LYS A 350 -19.58 8.26 10.95
CA LYS A 350 -19.21 7.11 11.78
C LYS A 350 -18.85 5.99 10.82
N ASN A 351 -17.57 5.61 10.81
CA ASN A 351 -17.04 4.57 9.92
C ASN A 351 -17.86 3.28 10.03
N ARG A 352 -18.35 2.80 8.91
CA ARG A 352 -19.02 1.50 8.81
C ARG A 352 -18.07 0.51 8.19
N PHE A 353 -17.54 -0.41 8.99
CA PHE A 353 -16.90 -1.61 8.49
C PHE A 353 -17.98 -2.57 7.99
N GLN A 354 -17.80 -3.11 6.80
CA GLN A 354 -18.65 -4.16 6.28
C GLN A 354 -17.78 -5.22 5.61
N VAL A 355 -17.78 -6.43 6.19
CA VAL A 355 -17.22 -7.62 5.54
C VAL A 355 -18.22 -8.06 4.47
N ILE A 356 -17.75 -8.22 3.26
CA ILE A 356 -18.60 -8.63 2.13
C ILE A 356 -18.40 -10.11 1.82
N TRP A 357 -17.14 -10.65 1.93
CA TRP A 357 -16.77 -12.07 1.92
C TRP A 357 -15.30 -12.27 2.31
#